data_fd4b3979bb57e1af8c3141b777bb3f3a
#
_entry.id   fd4b3979bb57e1af8c3141b777bb3f3a
#
_cell.length_a   1.000
_cell.length_b   1.000
_cell.length_c   1.000
_cell.angle_alpha   90.00
_cell.angle_beta   90.00
_cell.angle_gamma   90.00
#
_symmetry.space_group_name_H-M   'P 1'
#
loop_
_entity.id
_entity.type
_entity.pdbx_description
1 polymer ?
#
loop_
_entity_poly.entity_id
_entity_poly.type
_entity_poly.pdbx_seq_one_letter_code
_entity_poly.pdbx_strand_id
1 'polypeptide(L)'
;MGTYAVDMVYACHSMQVEKCRMLDLGAGGVKLNGATAQDPASERTHHVVIADNDIGFGGRVFLAGVGVASLRASHIDIVHNHIHDLYYSGVSCGWLWGYEESTSFDNTIAYNHIHCLGHGVLSDMGGIYTLSVQPGTVIHHNLVYDIEKANYGGWAIYPDEGSSHILIENNVCFGTSSSCFHQHYGRENIVRNNIWAFGREGIVAFTRPEEHIGFTFERNILLTKGEPVYTGKGIEKIKADMNLFWDVEKKPLSYAPDLFKPEENESMDQLKARGYDLFSVVADPKFADPEHGDFTLAPDSPAFDIGFVPIDLSTVGPRVGSAD
;
A
#
# COMPACT_ATOMS: atom_id res chain seq x y z
N MET A 1 -18.81 -13.66 15.20
CA MET A 1 -17.98 -13.36 16.40
C MET A 1 -18.13 -11.88 16.77
N GLY A 2 -18.03 -11.52 18.07
CA GLY A 2 -18.29 -10.14 18.51
C GLY A 2 -17.14 -9.15 18.26
N THR A 3 -15.91 -9.62 18.04
CA THR A 3 -14.71 -8.79 17.80
C THR A 3 -13.85 -9.39 16.70
N TYR A 4 -12.55 -9.51 16.89
CA TYR A 4 -11.63 -10.20 15.98
C TYR A 4 -11.81 -11.72 16.05
N ALA A 5 -11.56 -12.39 14.91
CA ALA A 5 -11.62 -13.87 14.89
C ALA A 5 -10.49 -14.48 15.72
N VAL A 6 -9.28 -13.90 15.62
CA VAL A 6 -8.11 -14.26 16.42
C VAL A 6 -7.55 -12.98 17.04
N ASP A 7 -7.36 -12.97 18.37
CA ASP A 7 -6.74 -11.87 19.09
C ASP A 7 -5.56 -12.41 19.92
N MET A 8 -4.34 -12.10 19.49
CA MET A 8 -3.09 -12.42 20.17
C MET A 8 -2.76 -11.28 21.12
N VAL A 9 -3.16 -11.43 22.38
CA VAL A 9 -3.25 -10.32 23.34
C VAL A 9 -1.90 -9.93 23.92
N TYR A 10 -0.97 -10.90 24.14
CA TYR A 10 0.26 -10.62 24.87
C TYR A 10 1.34 -11.68 24.62
N ALA A 11 2.59 -11.26 24.39
CA ALA A 11 3.78 -12.08 24.33
C ALA A 11 3.64 -13.34 23.45
N CYS A 12 2.99 -13.20 22.29
CA CYS A 12 2.78 -14.31 21.38
C CYS A 12 3.96 -14.45 20.43
N HIS A 13 4.54 -15.64 20.35
CA HIS A 13 5.65 -15.91 19.45
C HIS A 13 5.60 -17.30 18.83
N SER A 14 6.15 -17.42 17.63
CA SER A 14 6.20 -18.67 16.87
C SER A 14 4.81 -19.29 16.64
N MET A 15 3.85 -18.42 16.32
CA MET A 15 2.45 -18.79 16.07
C MET A 15 2.15 -18.81 14.58
N GLN A 16 1.18 -19.62 14.18
CA GLN A 16 0.69 -19.67 12.80
C GLN A 16 -0.83 -19.58 12.78
N VAL A 17 -1.38 -18.78 11.87
CA VAL A 17 -2.80 -18.72 11.54
C VAL A 17 -2.91 -18.94 10.05
N GLU A 18 -3.21 -20.14 9.65
CA GLU A 18 -3.15 -20.54 8.25
C GLU A 18 -4.41 -21.28 7.80
N LYS A 19 -4.76 -21.08 6.51
CA LYS A 19 -5.84 -21.80 5.82
C LYS A 19 -7.18 -21.72 6.56
N CYS A 20 -7.42 -20.59 7.22
CA CYS A 20 -8.65 -20.34 7.97
C CYS A 20 -9.62 -19.51 7.12
N ARG A 21 -10.90 -19.75 7.31
CA ARG A 21 -11.97 -18.94 6.75
C ARG A 21 -12.61 -18.12 7.86
N MET A 22 -12.40 -16.82 7.85
CA MET A 22 -12.83 -15.86 8.86
C MET A 22 -13.80 -14.86 8.24
N LEU A 23 -15.06 -15.19 8.23
CA LEU A 23 -16.11 -14.42 7.58
C LEU A 23 -17.19 -14.00 8.57
N ASP A 24 -17.90 -12.91 8.22
CA ASP A 24 -19.02 -12.36 8.98
C ASP A 24 -18.63 -12.01 10.43
N LEU A 25 -17.63 -11.14 10.54
CA LEU A 25 -16.94 -10.80 11.79
C LEU A 25 -17.47 -9.50 12.40
N GLY A 26 -17.52 -9.44 13.72
CA GLY A 26 -17.91 -8.23 14.46
C GLY A 26 -16.91 -7.09 14.29
N ALA A 27 -15.61 -7.39 14.21
CA ALA A 27 -14.55 -6.46 13.87
C ALA A 27 -13.73 -7.00 12.68
N GLY A 28 -12.51 -7.44 12.90
CA GLY A 28 -11.63 -7.91 11.85
C GLY A 28 -11.21 -9.37 11.97
N GLY A 29 -10.25 -9.78 11.16
CA GLY A 29 -9.75 -11.17 11.14
C GLY A 29 -8.76 -11.45 12.27
N VAL A 30 -7.50 -11.06 12.10
CA VAL A 30 -6.42 -11.34 13.05
C VAL A 30 -5.90 -10.03 13.66
N LYS A 31 -5.73 -10.02 14.97
CA LYS A 31 -5.09 -8.91 15.68
C LYS A 31 -3.94 -9.43 16.53
N LEU A 32 -2.76 -8.83 16.35
CA LEU A 32 -1.58 -9.05 17.16
C LEU A 32 -1.32 -7.81 18.00
N ASN A 33 -1.21 -7.98 19.30
CA ASN A 33 -0.77 -6.92 20.20
C ASN A 33 0.69 -7.19 20.59
N GLY A 34 1.53 -6.21 20.39
CA GLY A 34 2.93 -6.23 20.79
C GLY A 34 3.19 -5.31 21.98
N ALA A 35 4.42 -5.35 22.44
CA ALA A 35 4.91 -4.53 23.52
C ALA A 35 5.57 -3.23 23.00
N THR A 36 5.73 -2.25 23.87
CA THR A 36 6.49 -1.03 23.58
C THR A 36 8.01 -1.30 23.63
N ALA A 37 8.82 -0.37 23.16
CA ALA A 37 10.29 -0.48 23.24
C ALA A 37 10.82 -0.52 24.69
N GLN A 38 10.06 0.03 25.64
CA GLN A 38 10.39 0.11 27.07
C GLN A 38 10.04 -1.18 27.81
N ASP A 39 9.18 -2.03 27.24
CA ASP A 39 8.77 -3.29 27.86
C ASP A 39 9.87 -4.37 27.68
N PRO A 40 9.94 -5.38 28.58
CA PRO A 40 10.88 -6.49 28.46
C PRO A 40 10.77 -7.20 27.09
N ALA A 41 11.88 -7.65 26.54
CA ALA A 41 11.88 -8.36 25.27
C ALA A 41 11.01 -9.64 25.31
N SER A 42 10.85 -10.27 26.46
CA SER A 42 9.99 -11.45 26.65
C SER A 42 8.50 -11.17 26.49
N GLU A 43 8.11 -9.89 26.48
CA GLU A 43 6.71 -9.46 26.31
C GLU A 43 6.39 -9.12 24.85
N ARG A 44 7.36 -9.10 23.97
CA ARG A 44 7.21 -8.73 22.56
C ARG A 44 6.57 -9.86 21.77
N THR A 45 5.61 -9.52 20.93
CA THR A 45 5.02 -10.46 19.96
C THR A 45 5.91 -10.49 18.72
N HIS A 46 6.31 -11.69 18.29
CA HIS A 46 7.20 -11.85 17.15
C HIS A 46 7.12 -13.24 16.49
N HIS A 47 7.64 -13.36 15.25
CA HIS A 47 7.69 -14.62 14.49
C HIS A 47 6.30 -15.27 14.37
N VAL A 48 5.33 -14.51 13.86
CA VAL A 48 3.97 -14.99 13.61
C VAL A 48 3.72 -15.02 12.11
N VAL A 49 3.17 -16.12 11.62
CA VAL A 49 2.76 -16.31 10.24
C VAL A 49 1.24 -16.25 10.13
N ILE A 50 0.73 -15.40 9.25
CA ILE A 50 -0.70 -15.28 8.90
C ILE A 50 -0.79 -15.53 7.40
N ALA A 51 -1.15 -16.74 7.00
CA ALA A 51 -1.02 -17.18 5.62
C ALA A 51 -2.23 -17.96 5.11
N ASP A 52 -2.51 -17.80 3.82
CA ASP A 52 -3.52 -18.60 3.11
C ASP A 52 -4.93 -18.52 3.71
N ASN A 53 -5.28 -17.39 4.34
CA ASN A 53 -6.57 -17.19 4.96
C ASN A 53 -7.54 -16.45 4.03
N ASP A 54 -8.84 -16.74 4.18
CA ASP A 54 -9.95 -15.99 3.61
C ASP A 54 -10.60 -15.14 4.71
N ILE A 55 -10.38 -13.82 4.66
CA ILE A 55 -10.78 -12.86 5.70
C ILE A 55 -11.74 -11.84 5.08
N GLY A 56 -13.00 -11.87 5.45
CA GLY A 56 -13.96 -10.98 4.81
C GLY A 56 -15.24 -10.75 5.59
N PHE A 57 -16.05 -9.83 5.05
CA PHE A 57 -17.33 -9.42 5.61
C PHE A 57 -17.22 -9.02 7.09
N GLY A 58 -16.15 -8.31 7.44
CA GLY A 58 -15.90 -7.81 8.80
C GLY A 58 -16.57 -6.47 9.09
N GLY A 59 -16.34 -5.96 10.31
CA GLY A 59 -16.87 -4.65 10.71
C GLY A 59 -18.38 -4.67 11.04
N ARG A 60 -19.00 -5.83 11.26
CA ARG A 60 -20.46 -5.91 11.48
C ARG A 60 -20.92 -5.22 12.76
N VAL A 61 -20.04 -5.06 13.73
CA VAL A 61 -20.30 -4.37 15.00
C VAL A 61 -19.36 -3.19 15.19
N PHE A 62 -18.07 -3.40 14.91
CA PHE A 62 -17.02 -2.39 15.01
C PHE A 62 -16.49 -2.08 13.61
N LEU A 63 -17.04 -1.07 12.97
CA LEU A 63 -16.78 -0.73 11.57
C LEU A 63 -15.29 -0.57 11.25
N ALA A 64 -14.48 -0.05 12.18
CA ALA A 64 -13.03 0.11 12.02
C ALA A 64 -12.22 -1.20 12.22
N GLY A 65 -12.86 -2.36 12.12
CA GLY A 65 -12.19 -3.66 12.15
C GLY A 65 -11.28 -3.84 10.96
N VAL A 66 -10.00 -4.16 11.20
CA VAL A 66 -8.95 -4.38 10.20
C VAL A 66 -8.87 -5.86 9.85
N GLY A 67 -8.60 -6.19 8.59
CA GLY A 67 -8.42 -7.59 8.21
C GLY A 67 -7.31 -8.27 9.00
N VAL A 68 -6.10 -7.71 8.96
CA VAL A 68 -4.97 -8.12 9.82
C VAL A 68 -4.35 -6.88 10.46
N ALA A 69 -4.43 -6.78 11.78
CA ALA A 69 -3.84 -5.70 12.57
C ALA A 69 -2.60 -6.20 13.33
N SER A 70 -1.40 -5.81 12.87
CA SER A 70 -0.12 -6.10 13.51
C SER A 70 0.37 -4.89 14.30
N LEU A 71 0.08 -4.86 15.59
CA LEU A 71 0.33 -3.71 16.44
C LEU A 71 1.62 -3.91 17.23
N ARG A 72 2.68 -3.16 16.89
CA ARG A 72 3.98 -3.19 17.59
C ARG A 72 4.60 -4.59 17.65
N ALA A 73 4.58 -5.32 16.55
CA ALA A 73 5.12 -6.67 16.44
C ALA A 73 6.19 -6.76 15.34
N SER A 74 7.11 -7.71 15.44
CA SER A 74 8.23 -7.87 14.51
C SER A 74 8.32 -9.28 13.95
N HIS A 75 8.99 -9.43 12.81
CA HIS A 75 9.13 -10.72 12.11
C HIS A 75 7.76 -11.36 11.86
N ILE A 76 6.82 -10.57 11.36
CA ILE A 76 5.47 -11.01 11.06
C ILE A 76 5.35 -11.21 9.56
N ASP A 77 4.94 -12.40 9.15
CA ASP A 77 4.63 -12.73 7.78
C ASP A 77 3.12 -12.70 7.57
N ILE A 78 2.62 -11.71 6.82
CA ILE A 78 1.22 -11.60 6.38
C ILE A 78 1.22 -11.88 4.88
N VAL A 79 1.00 -13.14 4.51
CA VAL A 79 1.28 -13.60 3.15
C VAL A 79 0.16 -14.47 2.58
N HIS A 80 -0.09 -14.33 1.28
CA HIS A 80 -1.05 -15.17 0.55
C HIS A 80 -2.46 -15.17 1.14
N ASN A 81 -2.91 -14.08 1.76
CA ASN A 81 -4.27 -13.98 2.26
C ASN A 81 -5.20 -13.35 1.20
N HIS A 82 -6.46 -13.72 1.23
CA HIS A 82 -7.57 -13.03 0.58
C HIS A 82 -8.29 -12.18 1.62
N ILE A 83 -8.22 -10.85 1.49
CA ILE A 83 -8.77 -9.89 2.45
C ILE A 83 -9.75 -8.98 1.72
N HIS A 84 -11.03 -9.03 2.10
CA HIS A 84 -12.05 -8.36 1.30
C HIS A 84 -13.29 -7.97 2.12
N ASP A 85 -14.13 -7.10 1.53
CA ASP A 85 -15.42 -6.68 2.10
C ASP A 85 -15.34 -6.22 3.57
N LEU A 86 -14.42 -5.29 3.84
CA LEU A 86 -14.27 -4.63 5.15
C LEU A 86 -14.64 -3.15 5.02
N TYR A 87 -15.08 -2.53 6.12
CA TYR A 87 -15.36 -1.09 6.15
C TYR A 87 -14.13 -0.23 6.45
N TYR A 88 -12.99 -0.85 6.70
CA TYR A 88 -11.72 -0.17 7.00
C TYR A 88 -10.54 -0.88 6.32
N SER A 89 -9.32 -0.67 6.82
CA SER A 89 -8.09 -1.16 6.20
C SER A 89 -8.00 -2.69 6.11
N GLY A 90 -7.38 -3.18 5.04
CA GLY A 90 -7.11 -4.61 4.87
C GLY A 90 -6.02 -5.11 5.81
N VAL A 91 -4.84 -4.49 5.76
CA VAL A 91 -3.72 -4.74 6.68
C VAL A 91 -3.34 -3.44 7.35
N SER A 92 -3.06 -3.47 8.65
CA SER A 92 -2.46 -2.35 9.37
C SER A 92 -1.27 -2.83 10.19
N CYS A 93 -0.11 -2.19 10.01
CA CYS A 93 1.16 -2.59 10.62
C CYS A 93 1.86 -1.41 11.28
N GLY A 94 2.30 -1.57 12.54
CA GLY A 94 3.06 -0.56 13.29
C GLY A 94 2.37 -0.09 14.58
N TRP A 95 1.48 0.90 14.50
CA TRP A 95 0.72 1.48 15.62
C TRP A 95 1.55 2.26 16.66
N LEU A 96 2.54 2.99 16.19
CA LEU A 96 3.23 4.05 16.92
C LEU A 96 3.34 5.26 16.00
N TRP A 97 2.76 6.39 16.38
CA TRP A 97 2.72 7.60 15.58
C TRP A 97 4.04 8.38 15.75
N GLY A 98 4.73 8.63 14.63
CA GLY A 98 5.98 9.38 14.60
C GLY A 98 7.24 8.51 14.60
N TYR A 99 8.35 9.09 15.07
CA TYR A 99 9.71 8.53 14.91
C TYR A 99 10.31 7.95 16.20
N GLU A 100 9.51 7.74 17.22
CA GLU A 100 9.97 7.09 18.44
C GLU A 100 10.42 5.65 18.17
N GLU A 101 11.18 5.08 19.09
CA GLU A 101 11.67 3.70 19.00
C GLU A 101 10.51 2.71 18.89
N SER A 102 10.48 1.98 17.79
CA SER A 102 9.42 1.03 17.44
C SER A 102 9.90 -0.41 17.65
N THR A 103 8.96 -1.27 18.05
CA THR A 103 9.15 -2.72 18.08
C THR A 103 8.64 -3.41 16.81
N SER A 104 8.17 -2.65 15.82
CA SER A 104 7.79 -3.14 14.51
C SER A 104 8.97 -3.06 13.57
N PHE A 105 9.50 -4.21 13.12
CA PHE A 105 10.60 -4.31 12.18
C PHE A 105 10.64 -5.72 11.57
N ASP A 106 11.34 -5.87 10.43
CA ASP A 106 11.48 -7.15 9.73
C ASP A 106 10.14 -7.87 9.48
N ASN A 107 9.11 -7.13 9.06
CA ASN A 107 7.80 -7.69 8.72
C ASN A 107 7.69 -7.88 7.21
N THR A 108 6.98 -8.91 6.77
CA THR A 108 6.68 -9.19 5.37
C THR A 108 5.17 -9.10 5.13
N ILE A 109 4.75 -8.25 4.19
CA ILE A 109 3.36 -8.18 3.73
C ILE A 109 3.38 -8.47 2.24
N ALA A 110 3.03 -9.72 1.84
CA ALA A 110 3.28 -10.13 0.47
C ALA A 110 2.25 -11.11 -0.09
N TYR A 111 2.07 -11.05 -1.41
CA TYR A 111 1.19 -11.96 -2.15
C TYR A 111 -0.26 -11.96 -1.65
N ASN A 112 -0.70 -10.90 -0.99
CA ASN A 112 -2.08 -10.80 -0.53
C ASN A 112 -2.98 -10.25 -1.65
N HIS A 113 -4.19 -10.78 -1.74
CA HIS A 113 -5.28 -10.27 -2.56
C HIS A 113 -6.19 -9.44 -1.67
N ILE A 114 -6.18 -8.12 -1.85
CA ILE A 114 -6.87 -7.15 -0.97
C ILE A 114 -7.79 -6.28 -1.81
N HIS A 115 -9.10 -6.32 -1.56
CA HIS A 115 -10.04 -5.55 -2.36
C HIS A 115 -11.40 -5.31 -1.65
N CYS A 116 -12.26 -4.49 -2.27
CA CYS A 116 -13.61 -4.16 -1.78
C CYS A 116 -13.58 -3.64 -0.34
N LEU A 117 -12.78 -2.60 -0.09
CA LEU A 117 -12.63 -2.02 1.24
C LEU A 117 -13.29 -0.64 1.35
N GLY A 118 -13.71 -0.29 2.56
CA GLY A 118 -14.25 1.02 2.92
C GLY A 118 -15.73 1.18 2.61
N HIS A 119 -16.20 0.77 1.44
CA HIS A 119 -17.60 0.85 1.00
C HIS A 119 -18.23 2.24 1.16
N GLY A 120 -17.46 3.32 1.14
CA GLY A 120 -17.94 4.67 1.36
C GLY A 120 -18.37 4.97 2.81
N VAL A 121 -17.96 4.18 3.80
CA VAL A 121 -18.44 4.27 5.19
C VAL A 121 -17.42 4.98 6.10
N LEU A 122 -16.15 4.67 5.98
CA LEU A 122 -15.08 5.27 6.77
C LEU A 122 -14.09 6.04 5.90
N SER A 123 -13.19 6.74 6.54
CA SER A 123 -12.13 7.56 5.95
C SER A 123 -10.79 7.17 6.54
N ASP A 124 -9.70 7.69 5.95
CA ASP A 124 -8.35 7.56 6.50
C ASP A 124 -7.91 6.10 6.60
N MET A 125 -7.93 5.43 5.46
CA MET A 125 -7.66 4.00 5.38
C MET A 125 -6.78 3.64 4.19
N GLY A 126 -6.16 2.47 4.26
CA GLY A 126 -5.43 1.88 3.14
C GLY A 126 -5.74 0.40 2.96
N GLY A 127 -5.54 -0.12 1.75
CA GLY A 127 -5.46 -1.57 1.58
C GLY A 127 -4.36 -2.13 2.48
N ILE A 128 -3.18 -1.50 2.46
CA ILE A 128 -2.07 -1.71 3.41
C ILE A 128 -1.71 -0.36 4.04
N TYR A 129 -1.88 -0.25 5.34
CA TYR A 129 -1.65 0.93 6.15
C TYR A 129 -0.50 0.70 7.13
N THR A 130 0.49 1.59 7.14
CA THR A 130 1.64 1.46 8.04
C THR A 130 1.83 2.69 8.91
N LEU A 131 2.43 2.50 10.08
CA LEU A 131 2.82 3.53 11.03
C LEU A 131 4.20 3.21 11.60
N SER A 132 4.92 4.24 12.07
CA SER A 132 6.19 4.13 12.79
C SER A 132 7.42 3.73 11.96
N VAL A 133 8.57 3.82 12.58
CA VAL A 133 9.85 3.38 12.02
C VAL A 133 9.89 1.86 11.97
N GLN A 134 10.07 1.28 10.77
CA GLN A 134 9.97 -0.16 10.52
C GLN A 134 11.11 -0.69 9.65
N PRO A 135 12.37 -0.65 10.10
CA PRO A 135 13.49 -1.14 9.30
C PRO A 135 13.31 -2.63 8.97
N GLY A 136 13.69 -3.01 7.76
CA GLY A 136 13.59 -4.39 7.27
C GLY A 136 12.17 -4.82 6.87
N THR A 137 11.15 -4.00 7.07
CA THR A 137 9.77 -4.31 6.61
C THR A 137 9.69 -4.20 5.09
N VAL A 138 9.11 -5.23 4.45
CA VAL A 138 8.92 -5.32 2.99
C VAL A 138 7.46 -5.54 2.65
N ILE A 139 6.95 -4.75 1.70
CA ILE A 139 5.59 -4.86 1.14
C ILE A 139 5.74 -5.18 -0.34
N HIS A 140 5.41 -6.42 -0.75
CA HIS A 140 5.67 -6.82 -2.12
C HIS A 140 4.67 -7.82 -2.70
N HIS A 141 4.52 -7.81 -4.04
CA HIS A 141 3.67 -8.73 -4.80
C HIS A 141 2.22 -8.79 -4.30
N ASN A 142 1.70 -7.71 -3.72
CA ASN A 142 0.30 -7.63 -3.35
C ASN A 142 -0.53 -7.12 -4.53
N LEU A 143 -1.76 -7.61 -4.65
CA LEU A 143 -2.79 -7.10 -5.54
C LEU A 143 -3.82 -6.35 -4.70
N VAL A 144 -3.90 -5.02 -4.86
CA VAL A 144 -4.73 -4.14 -4.02
C VAL A 144 -5.60 -3.25 -4.89
N TYR A 145 -6.92 -3.35 -4.77
CA TYR A 145 -7.83 -2.54 -5.58
C TYR A 145 -9.20 -2.35 -4.93
N ASP A 146 -10.01 -1.47 -5.51
CA ASP A 146 -11.38 -1.19 -5.09
C ASP A 146 -11.46 -0.74 -3.62
N ILE A 147 -10.84 0.42 -3.34
CA ILE A 147 -10.83 1.05 -2.02
C ILE A 147 -11.72 2.28 -2.04
N GLU A 148 -12.77 2.29 -1.25
CA GLU A 148 -13.82 3.31 -1.28
C GLU A 148 -13.95 4.08 0.04
N LYS A 149 -13.55 5.36 0.04
CA LYS A 149 -13.64 6.26 1.21
C LYS A 149 -15.02 6.88 1.38
N ALA A 150 -15.33 7.35 2.59
CA ALA A 150 -16.49 8.22 2.85
C ALA A 150 -16.21 9.68 2.43
N ASN A 151 -15.21 10.32 3.04
CA ASN A 151 -14.90 11.74 2.81
C ASN A 151 -13.48 11.94 2.27
N TYR A 152 -12.47 11.41 2.94
CA TYR A 152 -11.06 11.50 2.53
C TYR A 152 -10.33 10.19 2.81
N GLY A 153 -9.21 9.95 2.12
CA GLY A 153 -8.27 8.90 2.45
C GLY A 153 -8.77 7.47 2.24
N GLY A 154 -8.82 7.04 0.98
CA GLY A 154 -8.98 5.64 0.58
C GLY A 154 -7.87 5.29 -0.40
N TRP A 155 -6.71 4.84 0.10
CA TRP A 155 -5.48 4.55 -0.66
C TRP A 155 -5.22 3.06 -0.75
N ALA A 156 -4.43 2.62 -1.72
CA ALA A 156 -4.04 1.20 -1.77
C ALA A 156 -2.91 0.91 -0.79
N ILE A 157 -1.78 1.65 -0.86
CA ILE A 157 -0.70 1.54 0.12
C ILE A 157 -0.48 2.92 0.76
N TYR A 158 -0.58 2.95 2.07
CA TYR A 158 -0.58 4.18 2.86
C TYR A 158 0.46 4.14 3.99
N PRO A 159 1.71 4.55 3.73
CA PRO A 159 2.65 4.93 4.78
C PRO A 159 2.21 6.21 5.48
N ASP A 160 1.65 6.07 6.68
CA ASP A 160 1.21 7.18 7.50
C ASP A 160 2.31 7.57 8.51
N GLU A 161 1.96 8.28 9.53
CA GLU A 161 2.82 9.00 10.46
C GLU A 161 4.06 8.23 10.91
N GLY A 162 5.23 8.72 10.48
CA GLY A 162 6.53 8.19 10.85
C GLY A 162 6.95 6.91 10.11
N SER A 163 6.14 6.38 9.20
CA SER A 163 6.48 5.19 8.40
C SER A 163 7.82 5.37 7.69
N SER A 164 8.81 4.58 8.08
CA SER A 164 10.19 4.78 7.63
C SER A 164 10.94 3.48 7.41
N HIS A 165 11.90 3.51 6.47
CA HIS A 165 12.79 2.40 6.11
C HIS A 165 12.06 1.16 5.60
N ILE A 166 10.93 1.36 4.93
CA ILE A 166 10.09 0.31 4.34
C ILE A 166 10.43 0.18 2.85
N LEU A 167 10.58 -1.06 2.38
CA LEU A 167 10.67 -1.37 0.96
C LEU A 167 9.29 -1.75 0.43
N ILE A 168 8.83 -1.06 -0.62
CA ILE A 168 7.54 -1.28 -1.28
C ILE A 168 7.81 -1.58 -2.75
N GLU A 169 7.70 -2.84 -3.17
CA GLU A 169 8.06 -3.22 -4.52
C GLU A 169 7.17 -4.31 -5.11
N ASN A 170 7.09 -4.36 -6.44
CA ASN A 170 6.37 -5.39 -7.17
C ASN A 170 4.88 -5.52 -6.77
N ASN A 171 4.22 -4.45 -6.34
CA ASN A 171 2.79 -4.46 -6.06
C ASN A 171 2.00 -3.97 -7.27
N VAL A 172 0.78 -4.45 -7.42
CA VAL A 172 -0.20 -3.94 -8.39
C VAL A 172 -1.37 -3.34 -7.62
N CYS A 173 -1.56 -2.02 -7.79
CA CYS A 173 -2.54 -1.25 -7.05
C CYS A 173 -3.37 -0.39 -7.99
N PHE A 174 -4.70 -0.50 -7.95
CA PHE A 174 -5.56 0.26 -8.85
C PHE A 174 -6.96 0.51 -8.30
N GLY A 175 -7.68 1.44 -8.93
CA GLY A 175 -9.11 1.66 -8.64
C GLY A 175 -9.39 2.13 -7.21
N THR A 176 -8.66 3.13 -6.74
CA THR A 176 -8.84 3.72 -5.41
C THR A 176 -9.63 5.03 -5.47
N SER A 177 -10.37 5.33 -4.42
CA SER A 177 -11.13 6.58 -4.33
C SER A 177 -10.28 7.81 -4.01
N SER A 178 -9.08 7.63 -3.50
CA SER A 178 -8.03 8.64 -3.43
C SER A 178 -6.87 8.28 -4.36
N SER A 179 -5.64 8.63 -4.03
CA SER A 179 -4.45 8.19 -4.78
C SER A 179 -4.14 6.72 -4.49
N CYS A 180 -3.46 6.04 -5.41
CA CYS A 180 -3.06 4.64 -5.17
C CYS A 180 -2.01 4.53 -4.08
N PHE A 181 -1.01 5.39 -4.09
CA PHE A 181 0.01 5.49 -3.05
C PHE A 181 -0.12 6.82 -2.30
N HIS A 182 -0.01 6.81 -0.99
CA HIS A 182 0.08 8.03 -0.18
C HIS A 182 1.09 7.87 0.94
N GLN A 183 2.07 8.77 1.03
CA GLN A 183 2.88 8.95 2.21
C GLN A 183 2.49 10.24 2.93
N HIS A 184 2.01 10.12 4.18
CA HIS A 184 1.69 11.31 4.97
C HIS A 184 2.98 12.01 5.41
N TYR A 185 3.80 11.36 6.25
CA TYR A 185 5.19 11.71 6.49
C TYR A 185 5.99 10.51 6.97
N GLY A 186 7.25 10.49 6.64
CA GLY A 186 8.16 9.40 6.91
C GLY A 186 9.47 9.63 6.18
N ARG A 187 10.44 8.75 6.35
CA ARG A 187 11.76 8.92 5.75
C ARG A 187 12.33 7.64 5.19
N GLU A 188 13.11 7.81 4.10
CA GLU A 188 13.93 6.77 3.51
C GLU A 188 13.17 5.49 3.12
N ASN A 189 11.87 5.63 2.76
CA ASN A 189 11.14 4.53 2.14
C ASN A 189 11.60 4.36 0.69
N ILE A 190 11.56 3.14 0.18
CA ILE A 190 11.88 2.82 -1.21
C ILE A 190 10.63 2.26 -1.87
N VAL A 191 10.15 2.93 -2.92
CA VAL A 191 8.96 2.54 -3.67
C VAL A 191 9.37 2.29 -5.12
N ARG A 192 9.48 1.04 -5.53
CA ARG A 192 10.02 0.71 -6.84
C ARG A 192 9.33 -0.47 -7.50
N ASN A 193 9.35 -0.48 -8.82
CA ASN A 193 8.83 -1.59 -9.63
C ASN A 193 7.38 -1.97 -9.28
N ASN A 194 6.52 -0.97 -9.02
CA ASN A 194 5.10 -1.20 -8.78
C ASN A 194 4.28 -0.69 -9.96
N ILE A 195 3.03 -1.16 -10.06
CA ILE A 195 2.01 -0.62 -10.96
C ILE A 195 0.98 0.11 -10.09
N TRP A 196 0.75 1.40 -10.41
CA TRP A 196 -0.20 2.28 -9.76
C TRP A 196 -1.18 2.80 -10.80
N ALA A 197 -2.46 2.48 -10.72
CA ALA A 197 -3.41 2.82 -11.77
C ALA A 197 -4.75 3.32 -11.24
N PHE A 198 -5.30 4.35 -11.90
CA PHE A 198 -6.69 4.75 -11.74
C PHE A 198 -7.09 5.17 -10.32
N GLY A 199 -6.22 5.89 -9.62
CA GLY A 199 -6.61 6.59 -8.39
C GLY A 199 -7.40 7.86 -8.74
N ARG A 200 -8.58 8.06 -8.14
CA ARG A 200 -9.51 9.12 -8.53
C ARG A 200 -9.11 10.54 -8.08
N GLU A 201 -8.13 10.69 -7.22
CA GLU A 201 -7.58 12.00 -6.80
C GLU A 201 -6.12 12.18 -7.17
N GLY A 202 -5.60 11.31 -8.04
CA GLY A 202 -4.22 11.24 -8.48
C GLY A 202 -3.62 9.85 -8.23
N ILE A 203 -2.37 9.67 -8.61
CA ILE A 203 -1.75 8.34 -8.50
C ILE A 203 -0.87 8.25 -7.26
N VAL A 204 0.00 9.25 -7.04
CA VAL A 204 0.91 9.32 -5.90
C VAL A 204 0.64 10.59 -5.11
N ALA A 205 0.28 10.45 -3.85
CA ALA A 205 0.10 11.55 -2.93
C ALA A 205 1.22 11.61 -1.89
N PHE A 206 1.64 12.81 -1.55
CA PHE A 206 2.54 13.05 -0.43
C PHE A 206 2.13 14.34 0.29
N THR A 207 2.06 14.25 1.60
CA THR A 207 1.62 15.37 2.44
C THR A 207 2.61 15.60 3.56
N ARG A 208 2.52 16.76 4.22
CA ARG A 208 3.38 17.10 5.36
C ARG A 208 4.87 16.89 5.07
N PRO A 209 5.46 17.63 4.09
CA PRO A 209 6.88 17.51 3.77
C PRO A 209 7.75 17.93 4.96
N GLU A 210 8.84 17.19 5.17
CA GLU A 210 9.83 17.45 6.22
C GLU A 210 11.18 17.82 5.61
N GLU A 211 12.21 18.11 6.42
CA GLU A 211 13.51 18.55 5.90
C GLU A 211 14.30 17.45 5.16
N HIS A 212 14.03 16.18 5.49
CA HIS A 212 14.68 15.02 4.86
C HIS A 212 13.92 14.50 3.64
N ILE A 213 14.51 13.56 2.92
CA ILE A 213 13.86 12.84 1.83
C ILE A 213 12.86 11.84 2.41
N GLY A 214 11.59 11.96 2.01
CA GLY A 214 10.53 11.06 2.44
C GLY A 214 10.67 9.67 1.83
N PHE A 215 10.81 9.60 0.50
CA PHE A 215 10.95 8.34 -0.20
C PHE A 215 11.68 8.47 -1.55
N THR A 216 12.23 7.35 -2.00
CA THR A 216 12.71 7.16 -3.38
C THR A 216 11.62 6.46 -4.18
N PHE A 217 11.32 6.95 -5.39
CA PHE A 217 10.25 6.45 -6.24
C PHE A 217 10.79 6.19 -7.65
N GLU A 218 11.05 4.92 -7.97
CA GLU A 218 11.73 4.58 -9.21
C GLU A 218 11.19 3.31 -9.88
N ARG A 219 11.30 3.24 -11.22
CA ARG A 219 10.88 2.07 -12.00
C ARG A 219 9.44 1.64 -11.74
N ASN A 220 8.55 2.60 -11.51
CA ASN A 220 7.13 2.33 -11.38
C ASN A 220 6.42 2.64 -12.70
N ILE A 221 5.27 2.01 -12.93
CA ILE A 221 4.35 2.34 -14.01
C ILE A 221 3.11 3.01 -13.41
N LEU A 222 2.75 4.19 -13.92
CA LEU A 222 1.64 4.99 -13.44
C LEU A 222 0.63 5.23 -14.56
N LEU A 223 -0.63 4.81 -14.34
CA LEU A 223 -1.73 5.03 -15.28
C LEU A 223 -2.78 5.99 -14.71
N THR A 224 -3.17 6.99 -15.51
CA THR A 224 -4.22 7.96 -15.18
C THR A 224 -5.35 7.94 -16.21
N LYS A 225 -6.46 8.59 -15.88
CA LYS A 225 -7.58 8.94 -16.79
C LYS A 225 -7.85 10.45 -16.79
N GLY A 226 -6.80 11.25 -16.63
CA GLY A 226 -6.87 12.71 -16.55
C GLY A 226 -6.57 13.26 -15.16
N GLU A 227 -6.42 12.40 -14.15
CA GLU A 227 -5.99 12.79 -12.81
C GLU A 227 -4.49 13.11 -12.79
N PRO A 228 -4.03 13.96 -11.84
CA PRO A 228 -2.61 14.22 -11.67
C PRO A 228 -1.80 12.95 -11.34
N VAL A 229 -0.59 12.87 -11.87
CA VAL A 229 0.37 11.80 -11.52
C VAL A 229 0.81 11.93 -10.07
N TYR A 230 1.20 13.16 -9.69
CA TYR A 230 1.63 13.50 -8.33
C TYR A 230 0.70 14.54 -7.71
N THR A 231 0.41 14.38 -6.42
CA THR A 231 -0.40 15.34 -5.64
C THR A 231 0.25 15.66 -4.31
N GLY A 232 0.09 16.92 -3.86
CA GLY A 232 0.63 17.38 -2.58
C GLY A 232 1.86 18.28 -2.69
N LYS A 233 2.19 18.98 -1.61
CA LYS A 233 3.32 19.91 -1.56
C LYS A 233 4.61 19.19 -1.22
N GLY A 234 5.75 19.72 -1.68
CA GLY A 234 7.06 19.21 -1.28
C GLY A 234 7.63 18.16 -2.23
N ILE A 235 7.41 18.30 -3.54
CA ILE A 235 8.00 17.43 -4.57
C ILE A 235 9.54 17.34 -4.44
N GLU A 236 10.19 18.38 -3.89
CA GLU A 236 11.62 18.42 -3.60
C GLU A 236 12.05 17.48 -2.44
N LYS A 237 11.09 16.88 -1.76
CA LYS A 237 11.32 15.93 -0.65
C LYS A 237 11.14 14.47 -1.08
N ILE A 238 10.94 14.24 -2.36
CA ILE A 238 10.95 12.89 -2.95
C ILE A 238 12.06 12.79 -3.99
N LYS A 239 12.60 11.59 -4.17
CA LYS A 239 13.54 11.27 -5.25
C LYS A 239 12.80 10.42 -6.26
N ALA A 240 12.17 11.05 -7.25
CA ALA A 240 11.44 10.37 -8.31
C ALA A 240 12.25 10.40 -9.61
N ASP A 241 12.47 9.22 -10.20
CA ASP A 241 13.07 9.10 -11.55
C ASP A 241 12.87 7.69 -12.14
N MET A 242 13.14 7.55 -13.43
CA MET A 242 13.03 6.28 -14.18
C MET A 242 11.64 5.64 -14.06
N ASN A 243 10.57 6.42 -14.01
CA ASN A 243 9.20 5.94 -14.00
C ASN A 243 8.59 6.01 -15.41
N LEU A 244 7.54 5.23 -15.65
CA LEU A 244 6.76 5.30 -16.88
C LEU A 244 5.36 5.83 -16.56
N PHE A 245 4.97 6.88 -17.27
CA PHE A 245 3.68 7.56 -17.10
C PHE A 245 2.84 7.40 -18.36
N TRP A 246 1.56 7.13 -18.18
CA TRP A 246 0.61 7.09 -19.28
C TRP A 246 -0.79 7.50 -18.84
N ASP A 247 -1.42 8.36 -19.61
CA ASP A 247 -2.84 8.64 -19.50
C ASP A 247 -3.60 7.87 -20.60
N VAL A 248 -4.53 6.98 -20.21
CA VAL A 248 -5.24 6.10 -21.15
C VAL A 248 -6.18 6.88 -22.08
N GLU A 249 -6.61 8.07 -21.69
CA GLU A 249 -7.41 8.99 -22.51
C GLU A 249 -6.52 10.01 -23.28
N LYS A 250 -5.20 9.88 -23.16
CA LYS A 250 -4.21 10.77 -23.80
C LYS A 250 -4.32 12.24 -23.37
N LYS A 251 -4.75 12.46 -22.14
CA LYS A 251 -4.78 13.79 -21.52
C LYS A 251 -3.37 14.20 -21.07
N PRO A 252 -3.10 15.51 -20.92
CA PRO A 252 -1.83 15.99 -20.40
C PRO A 252 -1.60 15.51 -18.96
N LEU A 253 -0.43 14.95 -18.71
CA LEU A 253 0.01 14.53 -17.38
C LEU A 253 0.45 15.74 -16.55
N SER A 254 0.13 15.74 -15.25
CA SER A 254 0.42 16.88 -14.38
C SER A 254 0.82 16.46 -12.97
N TYR A 255 1.47 17.42 -12.30
CA TYR A 255 1.67 17.47 -10.86
C TYR A 255 0.72 18.53 -10.27
N ALA A 256 -0.04 18.20 -9.24
CA ALA A 256 -0.95 19.09 -8.56
C ALA A 256 -0.47 19.33 -7.11
N PRO A 257 0.21 20.45 -6.81
CA PRO A 257 0.61 20.81 -5.45
C PRO A 257 -0.57 20.93 -4.49
N ASP A 258 -1.71 21.32 -5.03
CA ASP A 258 -2.98 21.46 -4.30
C ASP A 258 -4.13 21.08 -5.23
N LEU A 259 -4.82 19.99 -4.92
CA LEU A 259 -5.96 19.50 -5.73
C LEU A 259 -7.10 20.49 -5.84
N PHE A 260 -7.20 21.45 -4.93
CA PHE A 260 -8.24 22.50 -4.95
C PHE A 260 -7.82 23.74 -5.71
N LYS A 261 -6.60 23.77 -6.27
CA LYS A 261 -6.04 24.89 -7.02
C LYS A 261 -5.42 24.44 -8.34
N PRO A 262 -6.24 24.05 -9.31
CA PRO A 262 -5.76 23.52 -10.58
C PRO A 262 -4.90 24.52 -11.38
N GLU A 263 -5.01 25.83 -11.09
CA GLU A 263 -4.16 26.86 -11.68
C GLU A 263 -2.67 26.79 -11.20
N GLU A 264 -2.40 26.08 -10.09
CA GLU A 264 -1.05 25.82 -9.60
C GLU A 264 -0.44 24.54 -10.20
N ASN A 265 -1.19 23.79 -11.03
CA ASN A 265 -0.70 22.54 -11.62
C ASN A 265 0.48 22.79 -12.57
N GLU A 266 1.48 21.91 -12.48
CA GLU A 266 2.63 21.89 -13.36
C GLU A 266 2.54 20.72 -14.35
N SER A 267 2.92 20.90 -15.60
CA SER A 267 3.09 19.79 -16.55
C SER A 267 4.33 18.96 -16.19
N MET A 268 4.40 17.73 -16.71
CA MET A 268 5.60 16.89 -16.55
C MET A 268 6.85 17.55 -17.19
N ASP A 269 6.70 18.34 -18.25
CA ASP A 269 7.82 19.08 -18.83
C ASP A 269 8.32 20.18 -17.90
N GLN A 270 7.44 20.87 -17.17
CA GLN A 270 7.83 21.84 -16.15
C GLN A 270 8.55 21.17 -14.99
N LEU A 271 8.09 20.00 -14.53
CA LEU A 271 8.79 19.20 -13.52
C LEU A 271 10.19 18.79 -13.97
N LYS A 272 10.32 18.29 -15.20
CA LYS A 272 11.63 17.94 -15.78
C LYS A 272 12.56 19.15 -15.88
N ALA A 273 12.03 20.31 -16.25
CA ALA A 273 12.82 21.56 -16.29
C ALA A 273 13.34 21.99 -14.90
N ARG A 274 12.68 21.56 -13.82
CA ARG A 274 13.11 21.74 -12.43
C ARG A 274 14.05 20.65 -11.91
N GLY A 275 14.33 19.60 -12.71
CA GLY A 275 15.26 18.54 -12.37
C GLY A 275 14.61 17.28 -11.78
N TYR A 276 13.29 17.12 -11.88
CA TYR A 276 12.57 15.93 -11.41
C TYR A 276 12.21 15.00 -12.59
N ASP A 277 12.16 13.71 -12.36
CA ASP A 277 11.80 12.69 -13.35
C ASP A 277 12.55 12.81 -14.69
N LEU A 278 13.84 13.12 -14.64
CA LEU A 278 14.65 13.43 -15.82
C LEU A 278 14.72 12.26 -16.82
N PHE A 279 14.84 11.05 -16.32
CA PHE A 279 14.92 9.82 -17.10
C PHE A 279 13.59 9.04 -17.13
N SER A 280 12.53 9.62 -16.60
CA SER A 280 11.20 9.04 -16.68
C SER A 280 10.60 9.21 -18.08
N VAL A 281 9.78 8.26 -18.50
CA VAL A 281 9.25 8.14 -19.86
C VAL A 281 7.73 8.35 -19.86
N VAL A 282 7.23 9.08 -20.85
CA VAL A 282 5.79 9.18 -21.15
C VAL A 282 5.51 8.34 -22.38
N ALA A 283 4.96 7.15 -22.18
CA ALA A 283 4.63 6.23 -23.27
C ALA A 283 3.57 5.21 -22.82
N ASP A 284 2.83 4.66 -23.79
CA ASP A 284 1.89 3.58 -23.56
C ASP A 284 2.64 2.32 -23.08
N PRO A 285 2.41 1.82 -21.86
CA PRO A 285 3.05 0.61 -21.35
C PRO A 285 2.63 -0.65 -22.09
N LYS A 286 1.60 -0.59 -22.94
CA LYS A 286 1.05 -1.70 -23.72
C LYS A 286 0.58 -2.86 -22.84
N PHE A 287 -0.17 -2.56 -21.80
CA PHE A 287 -0.87 -3.58 -21.02
C PHE A 287 -2.00 -4.23 -21.84
N ALA A 288 -2.31 -5.48 -21.55
CA ALA A 288 -3.33 -6.24 -22.25
C ALA A 288 -4.74 -5.67 -22.05
N ASP A 289 -5.16 -5.43 -20.79
CA ASP A 289 -6.46 -4.81 -20.47
C ASP A 289 -6.44 -4.19 -19.06
N PRO A 290 -5.74 -3.07 -18.86
CA PRO A 290 -5.52 -2.50 -17.53
C PRO A 290 -6.81 -1.98 -16.88
N GLU A 291 -7.83 -1.62 -17.65
CA GLU A 291 -9.11 -1.16 -17.12
C GLU A 291 -9.93 -2.28 -16.46
N HIS A 292 -9.64 -3.53 -16.82
CA HIS A 292 -10.23 -4.72 -16.19
C HIS A 292 -9.22 -5.51 -15.35
N GLY A 293 -8.07 -4.88 -15.01
CA GLY A 293 -7.09 -5.46 -14.10
C GLY A 293 -6.05 -6.39 -14.73
N ASP A 294 -6.01 -6.48 -16.07
CA ASP A 294 -4.96 -7.24 -16.75
C ASP A 294 -3.76 -6.32 -17.10
N PHE A 295 -2.77 -6.35 -16.23
CA PHE A 295 -1.52 -5.60 -16.37
C PHE A 295 -0.40 -6.43 -17.01
N THR A 296 -0.73 -7.41 -17.82
CA THR A 296 0.26 -8.16 -18.62
C THR A 296 0.87 -7.26 -19.68
N LEU A 297 2.20 -7.12 -19.66
CA LEU A 297 2.95 -6.29 -20.60
C LEU A 297 3.16 -7.00 -21.94
N ALA A 298 3.01 -6.26 -23.05
CA ALA A 298 3.46 -6.74 -24.35
C ALA A 298 4.99 -6.89 -24.39
N PRO A 299 5.55 -7.82 -25.23
CA PRO A 299 6.99 -8.04 -25.29
C PRO A 299 7.83 -6.82 -25.73
N ASP A 300 7.21 -5.87 -26.39
CA ASP A 300 7.80 -4.61 -26.86
C ASP A 300 7.38 -3.39 -26.01
N SER A 301 7.02 -3.62 -24.77
CA SER A 301 6.64 -2.55 -23.84
C SER A 301 7.82 -1.62 -23.53
N PRO A 302 7.63 -0.28 -23.56
CA PRO A 302 8.66 0.68 -23.15
C PRO A 302 8.99 0.61 -21.65
N ALA A 303 8.23 -0.12 -20.85
CA ALA A 303 8.53 -0.36 -19.44
C ALA A 303 9.88 -1.07 -19.25
N PHE A 304 10.30 -1.88 -20.22
CA PHE A 304 11.61 -2.55 -20.15
C PHE A 304 12.79 -1.57 -20.30
N ASP A 305 12.60 -0.47 -21.00
CA ASP A 305 13.63 0.56 -21.20
C ASP A 305 13.98 1.32 -19.91
N ILE A 306 13.03 1.42 -18.97
CA ILE A 306 13.28 1.99 -17.64
C ILE A 306 13.75 0.94 -16.61
N GLY A 307 13.93 -0.32 -17.04
CA GLY A 307 14.34 -1.42 -16.17
C GLY A 307 13.22 -1.98 -15.30
N PHE A 308 11.96 -1.81 -15.71
CA PHE A 308 10.81 -2.44 -15.04
C PHE A 308 10.84 -3.96 -15.25
N VAL A 309 10.63 -4.71 -14.17
CA VAL A 309 10.54 -6.17 -14.18
C VAL A 309 9.07 -6.57 -14.09
N PRO A 310 8.55 -7.41 -15.01
CA PRO A 310 7.16 -7.87 -14.94
C PRO A 310 6.81 -8.49 -13.59
N ILE A 311 5.63 -8.17 -13.08
CA ILE A 311 5.16 -8.66 -11.78
C ILE A 311 4.33 -9.92 -12.00
N ASP A 312 4.74 -11.02 -11.36
CA ASP A 312 3.98 -12.27 -11.39
C ASP A 312 2.92 -12.28 -10.27
N LEU A 313 1.66 -12.20 -10.65
CA LEU A 313 0.52 -12.27 -9.74
C LEU A 313 -0.10 -13.68 -9.63
N SER A 314 0.46 -14.68 -10.30
CA SER A 314 -0.12 -16.03 -10.38
C SER A 314 -0.24 -16.75 -9.04
N THR A 315 0.51 -16.28 -8.03
CA THR A 315 0.53 -16.85 -6.67
C THR A 315 -0.10 -15.93 -5.63
N VAL A 316 -0.73 -14.84 -6.04
CA VAL A 316 -1.41 -13.91 -5.14
C VAL A 316 -2.70 -14.53 -4.59
N GLY A 317 -2.94 -14.31 -3.30
CA GLY A 317 -4.05 -14.93 -2.57
C GLY A 317 -3.73 -16.31 -2.01
N PRO A 318 -4.71 -16.99 -1.41
CA PRO A 318 -4.52 -18.29 -0.76
C PRO A 318 -4.05 -19.36 -1.75
N ARG A 319 -3.00 -20.06 -1.39
CA ARG A 319 -2.46 -21.15 -2.19
C ARG A 319 -3.37 -22.38 -2.05
N VAL A 320 -3.88 -22.85 -3.15
CA VAL A 320 -4.63 -24.11 -3.16
C VAL A 320 -3.66 -25.21 -2.76
N GLY A 321 -3.84 -25.79 -1.59
CA GLY A 321 -3.06 -26.96 -1.20
C GLY A 321 -3.28 -28.06 -2.25
N SER A 322 -2.20 -28.72 -2.70
CA SER A 322 -2.35 -30.03 -3.30
C SER A 322 -3.16 -30.85 -2.30
N ALA A 323 -4.35 -31.28 -2.67
CA ALA A 323 -5.10 -32.21 -1.85
C ALA A 323 -4.22 -33.47 -1.73
N ASP A 324 -3.65 -33.70 -0.56
CA ASP A 324 -3.03 -34.96 -0.19
C ASP A 324 -4.11 -36.02 -0.01
#